data_c4469dc5c62e2063c1c957b521423d1f
#
_entry.id   c4469dc5c62e2063c1c957b521423d1f
#
_cell.length_a   1.000
_cell.length_b   1.000
_cell.length_c   1.000
_cell.angle_alpha   90.00
_cell.angle_beta   90.00
_cell.angle_gamma   90.00
#
_symmetry.space_group_name_H-M   'P 1'
#
loop_
_entity.id
_entity.type
_entity.pdbx_description
1 polymer ?
#
loop_
_entity_poly.entity_id
_entity_poly.type
_entity_poly.pdbx_seq_one_letter_code
_entity_poly.pdbx_strand_id
1 'polypeptide(L)'
;MPPALARPLLSSLPKGVTLGYTRGRTDERLPSGSDSLDRVLRGGFPRGRLSEVFGGASSGRTSLACRLLAATTARAETAALVDCRDRFDPRCGRAAGIRLARVLWVRPHDEREALRCCEILLGTERLALVVLDLADGLSPIAAARFSSAWPRLAHQAAAANVTLVLISRERLAGSFAALCLALRGGHALWPRHALCAPLFAGIASRAEVVRAREGTLTRRQAALSP
;
A
#
# COMPACT_ATOMS: atom_id res chain seq x y z
N MET A 1 20.49 13.74 -13.65
CA MET A 1 21.78 14.18 -13.08
C MET A 1 21.52 14.69 -11.68
N PRO A 2 22.24 14.26 -10.64
CA PRO A 2 22.14 14.88 -9.32
C PRO A 2 22.78 16.26 -9.37
N PRO A 3 22.28 17.25 -8.62
CA PRO A 3 22.86 18.59 -8.59
C PRO A 3 24.34 18.52 -8.15
N ALA A 4 25.17 19.28 -8.80
CA ALA A 4 26.63 19.28 -8.66
C ALA A 4 27.17 19.52 -7.23
N LEU A 5 26.31 19.90 -6.28
CA LEU A 5 26.63 20.17 -4.87
C LEU A 5 26.66 18.93 -3.95
N ALA A 6 26.20 17.76 -4.42
CA ALA A 6 26.17 16.55 -3.60
C ALA A 6 27.46 15.73 -3.64
N ARG A 7 28.36 15.97 -4.58
CA ARG A 7 29.61 15.20 -4.74
C ARG A 7 30.69 15.45 -3.68
N PRO A 8 30.92 16.68 -3.19
CA PRO A 8 31.98 16.91 -2.18
C PRO A 8 31.64 16.40 -0.78
N LEU A 9 30.34 16.29 -0.44
CA LEU A 9 29.90 15.81 0.89
C LEU A 9 30.05 14.29 1.05
N LEU A 10 30.02 13.53 -0.04
CA LEU A 10 30.12 12.06 0.00
C LEU A 10 31.57 11.56 0.25
N SER A 11 32.58 12.36 -0.12
CA SER A 11 34.00 12.02 0.05
C SER A 11 34.54 12.28 1.46
N SER A 12 33.80 13.03 2.30
CA SER A 12 34.19 13.40 3.66
C SER A 12 33.52 12.57 4.75
N LEU A 13 32.69 11.58 4.40
CA LEU A 13 32.01 10.74 5.38
C LEU A 13 32.93 9.62 5.86
N PRO A 14 32.93 9.29 7.18
CA PRO A 14 33.66 8.14 7.72
C PRO A 14 33.20 6.85 7.02
N LYS A 15 34.14 5.91 6.82
CA LYS A 15 33.82 4.58 6.28
C LYS A 15 32.76 3.90 7.16
N GLY A 16 31.61 3.58 6.57
CA GLY A 16 30.48 2.94 7.26
C GLY A 16 29.28 3.87 7.52
N VAL A 17 29.37 5.18 7.24
CA VAL A 17 28.22 6.07 7.25
C VAL A 17 27.58 6.06 5.86
N THR A 18 26.46 5.39 5.74
CA THR A 18 25.59 5.49 4.56
C THR A 18 24.59 6.60 4.83
N LEU A 19 24.61 7.66 4.04
CA LEU A 19 23.47 8.58 4.00
C LEU A 19 22.25 7.73 3.64
N GLY A 20 21.24 7.69 4.50
CA GLY A 20 20.06 6.80 4.45
C GLY A 20 19.17 6.93 3.22
N TYR A 21 19.78 7.07 2.05
CA TYR A 21 19.16 7.07 0.75
C TYR A 21 19.97 6.17 -0.20
N THR A 22 19.95 4.86 0.06
CA THR A 22 20.31 3.92 -1.00
C THR A 22 19.23 4.03 -2.07
N ARG A 23 19.63 4.48 -3.25
CA ARG A 23 18.88 4.34 -4.49
C ARG A 23 18.69 2.83 -4.75
N GLY A 24 17.75 2.20 -4.06
CA GLY A 24 17.16 0.96 -4.53
C GLY A 24 16.59 1.25 -5.91
N ARG A 25 16.67 0.32 -6.84
CA ARG A 25 16.17 0.41 -8.23
C ARG A 25 14.82 1.15 -8.25
N THR A 26 14.89 2.46 -8.49
CA THR A 26 13.81 3.44 -8.25
C THR A 26 12.65 3.32 -9.24
N ASP A 27 12.76 2.45 -10.24
CA ASP A 27 11.79 2.33 -11.32
C ASP A 27 10.90 1.09 -11.25
N GLU A 28 11.14 0.16 -10.31
CA GLU A 28 10.33 -1.04 -10.22
C GLU A 28 8.99 -0.74 -9.52
N ARG A 29 7.90 -1.15 -10.18
CA ARG A 29 6.53 -0.96 -9.71
C ARG A 29 5.87 -2.29 -9.44
N LEU A 30 5.01 -2.30 -8.43
CA LEU A 30 4.11 -3.41 -8.14
C LEU A 30 2.72 -3.06 -8.70
N PRO A 31 2.22 -3.78 -9.72
CA PRO A 31 0.90 -3.52 -10.27
C PRO A 31 -0.19 -3.61 -9.21
N SER A 32 -1.15 -2.70 -9.27
CA SER A 32 -2.28 -2.65 -8.32
C SER A 32 -3.38 -3.66 -8.64
N GLY A 33 -3.36 -4.25 -9.83
CA GLY A 33 -4.45 -5.05 -10.36
C GLY A 33 -5.60 -4.21 -10.95
N SER A 34 -5.37 -2.91 -11.15
CA SER A 34 -6.30 -2.00 -11.82
C SER A 34 -5.55 -1.18 -12.87
N ASP A 35 -5.83 -1.43 -14.15
CA ASP A 35 -5.17 -0.76 -15.27
C ASP A 35 -5.33 0.76 -15.22
N SER A 36 -6.50 1.23 -14.77
CA SER A 36 -6.77 2.66 -14.63
C SER A 36 -5.89 3.30 -13.56
N LEU A 37 -5.69 2.62 -12.43
CA LEU A 37 -4.82 3.10 -11.37
C LEU A 37 -3.36 2.96 -11.76
N ASP A 38 -2.97 1.85 -12.38
CA ASP A 38 -1.58 1.61 -12.80
C ASP A 38 -1.12 2.61 -13.85
N ARG A 39 -2.00 3.01 -14.78
CA ARG A 39 -1.70 4.13 -15.71
C ARG A 39 -1.42 5.44 -14.97
N VAL A 40 -2.21 5.77 -13.96
CA VAL A 40 -2.01 6.98 -13.15
C VAL A 40 -0.73 6.88 -12.34
N LEU A 41 -0.41 5.71 -11.79
CA LEU A 41 0.78 5.45 -10.98
C LEU A 41 2.02 5.09 -11.81
N ARG A 42 1.93 5.11 -13.14
CA ARG A 42 3.04 4.75 -14.04
C ARG A 42 3.57 3.33 -13.79
N GLY A 43 2.66 2.37 -13.68
CA GLY A 43 2.96 0.94 -13.51
C GLY A 43 2.61 0.35 -12.15
N GLY A 44 2.09 1.16 -11.20
CA GLY A 44 1.64 0.66 -9.90
C GLY A 44 2.35 1.28 -8.70
N PHE A 45 2.35 0.57 -7.58
CA PHE A 45 2.95 1.01 -6.32
C PHE A 45 4.48 0.92 -6.37
N PRO A 46 5.21 1.89 -5.79
CA PRO A 46 6.67 1.86 -5.79
C PRO A 46 7.19 0.72 -4.92
N ARG A 47 8.05 -0.15 -5.48
CA ARG A 47 8.70 -1.23 -4.73
C ARG A 47 9.71 -0.67 -3.73
N GLY A 48 9.88 -1.37 -2.61
CA GLY A 48 10.78 -0.93 -1.55
C GLY A 48 10.36 0.39 -0.90
N ARG A 49 9.06 0.72 -0.90
CA ARG A 49 8.57 1.97 -0.34
C ARG A 49 7.30 1.76 0.48
N LEU A 50 7.13 2.63 1.47
CA LEU A 50 5.86 2.79 2.17
C LEU A 50 4.91 3.63 1.29
N SER A 51 3.77 3.05 0.99
CA SER A 51 2.64 3.72 0.34
C SER A 51 1.46 3.74 1.30
N GLU A 52 0.69 4.81 1.28
CA GLU A 52 -0.47 4.99 2.15
C GLU A 52 -1.74 5.14 1.32
N VAL A 53 -2.74 4.33 1.64
CA VAL A 53 -4.07 4.36 1.04
C VAL A 53 -5.08 4.67 2.13
N PHE A 54 -5.77 5.78 2.01
CA PHE A 54 -6.71 6.23 3.03
C PHE A 54 -8.04 6.67 2.43
N GLY A 55 -9.09 6.63 3.26
CA GLY A 55 -10.44 7.02 2.86
C GLY A 55 -11.49 6.58 3.87
N GLY A 56 -12.69 7.10 3.74
CA GLY A 56 -13.82 6.76 4.59
C GLY A 56 -14.32 5.32 4.43
N ALA A 57 -15.37 4.97 5.16
CA ALA A 57 -16.06 3.70 4.97
C ALA A 57 -16.55 3.57 3.51
N SER A 58 -16.58 2.36 2.99
CA SER A 58 -17.03 2.05 1.61
C SER A 58 -16.29 2.81 0.50
N SER A 59 -15.09 3.32 0.77
CA SER A 59 -14.27 4.00 -0.24
C SER A 59 -13.53 3.06 -1.20
N GLY A 60 -13.60 1.74 -0.99
CA GLY A 60 -12.92 0.74 -1.83
C GLY A 60 -11.52 0.33 -1.33
N ARG A 61 -11.12 0.73 -0.12
CA ARG A 61 -9.81 0.40 0.46
C ARG A 61 -9.55 -1.11 0.51
N THR A 62 -10.50 -1.88 1.03
CA THR A 62 -10.42 -3.35 1.11
C THR A 62 -10.38 -3.98 -0.29
N SER A 63 -11.17 -3.47 -1.23
CA SER A 63 -11.15 -3.94 -2.62
C SER A 63 -9.78 -3.70 -3.26
N LEU A 64 -9.16 -2.54 -3.02
CA LEU A 64 -7.81 -2.27 -3.52
C LEU A 64 -6.76 -3.17 -2.86
N ALA A 65 -6.88 -3.44 -1.54
CA ALA A 65 -6.02 -4.41 -0.87
C ALA A 65 -6.11 -5.80 -1.49
N CYS A 66 -7.33 -6.29 -1.73
CA CYS A 66 -7.55 -7.58 -2.37
C CYS A 66 -6.96 -7.62 -3.80
N ARG A 67 -7.11 -6.55 -4.58
CA ARG A 67 -6.52 -6.45 -5.93
C ARG A 67 -5.00 -6.49 -5.90
N LEU A 68 -4.37 -5.76 -4.97
CA LEU A 68 -2.92 -5.79 -4.78
C LEU A 68 -2.43 -7.20 -4.43
N LEU A 69 -3.11 -7.88 -3.49
CA LEU A 69 -2.80 -9.25 -3.11
C LEU A 69 -2.99 -10.21 -4.30
N ALA A 70 -4.07 -10.06 -5.07
CA ALA A 70 -4.34 -10.87 -6.24
C ALA A 70 -3.27 -10.67 -7.33
N ALA A 71 -2.98 -9.42 -7.68
CA ALA A 71 -1.96 -9.08 -8.68
C ALA A 71 -0.57 -9.60 -8.28
N THR A 72 -0.18 -9.44 -7.00
CA THR A 72 1.09 -9.93 -6.47
C THR A 72 1.16 -11.44 -6.54
N THR A 73 0.14 -12.14 -6.03
CA THR A 73 0.15 -13.61 -5.99
C THR A 73 0.00 -14.25 -7.37
N ALA A 74 -0.69 -13.60 -8.32
CA ALA A 74 -0.76 -14.03 -9.73
C ALA A 74 0.64 -14.06 -10.39
N ARG A 75 1.53 -13.17 -10.00
CA ARG A 75 2.94 -13.10 -10.46
C ARG A 75 3.85 -14.12 -9.76
N ALA A 76 3.27 -15.07 -9.03
CA ALA A 76 3.99 -16.06 -8.24
C ALA A 76 4.84 -15.46 -7.09
N GLU A 77 4.60 -14.19 -6.74
CA GLU A 77 5.24 -13.52 -5.60
C GLU A 77 4.44 -13.80 -4.31
N THR A 78 5.11 -13.71 -3.16
CA THR A 78 4.50 -13.93 -1.85
C THR A 78 4.15 -12.58 -1.23
N ALA A 79 2.99 -12.51 -0.60
CA ALA A 79 2.51 -11.33 0.10
C ALA A 79 2.15 -11.65 1.55
N ALA A 80 2.11 -10.63 2.39
CA ALA A 80 1.54 -10.71 3.73
C ALA A 80 0.39 -9.70 3.89
N LEU A 81 -0.62 -10.10 4.63
CA LEU A 81 -1.73 -9.25 5.08
C LEU A 81 -1.73 -9.23 6.59
N VAL A 82 -1.51 -8.06 7.18
CA VAL A 82 -1.65 -7.81 8.62
C VAL A 82 -3.02 -7.16 8.82
N ASP A 83 -3.96 -7.93 9.32
CA ASP A 83 -5.38 -7.61 9.44
C ASP A 83 -5.74 -7.35 10.89
N CYS A 84 -5.70 -6.10 11.32
CA CYS A 84 -5.93 -5.70 12.72
C CYS A 84 -7.36 -5.91 13.21
N ARG A 85 -8.30 -6.13 12.32
CA ARG A 85 -9.72 -6.24 12.69
C ARG A 85 -10.35 -7.57 12.30
N ASP A 86 -9.54 -8.51 11.81
CA ASP A 86 -9.98 -9.83 11.37
C ASP A 86 -11.14 -9.74 10.36
N ARG A 87 -11.01 -8.83 9.39
CA ARG A 87 -12.07 -8.55 8.39
C ARG A 87 -11.86 -9.25 7.06
N PHE A 88 -10.72 -9.87 6.86
CA PHE A 88 -10.43 -10.58 5.63
C PHE A 88 -11.19 -11.89 5.60
N ASP A 89 -12.02 -12.08 4.57
CA ASP A 89 -12.64 -13.36 4.28
C ASP A 89 -11.84 -14.07 3.18
N PRO A 90 -11.19 -15.22 3.49
CA PRO A 90 -10.43 -15.99 2.50
C PRO A 90 -11.28 -16.48 1.31
N ARG A 91 -12.59 -16.70 1.51
CA ARG A 91 -13.49 -17.12 0.41
C ARG A 91 -13.67 -15.99 -0.58
N CYS A 92 -13.98 -14.80 -0.08
CA CYS A 92 -14.05 -13.58 -0.89
C CYS A 92 -12.69 -13.26 -1.53
N GLY A 93 -11.59 -13.43 -0.79
CA GLY A 93 -10.24 -13.25 -1.31
C GLY A 93 -9.95 -14.18 -2.48
N ARG A 94 -10.29 -15.45 -2.39
CA ARG A 94 -10.14 -16.41 -3.49
C ARG A 94 -11.00 -16.06 -4.69
N ALA A 95 -12.23 -15.65 -4.46
CA ALA A 95 -13.13 -15.19 -5.54
C ALA A 95 -12.57 -13.94 -6.24
N ALA A 96 -11.86 -13.07 -5.53
CA ALA A 96 -11.16 -11.91 -6.09
C ALA A 96 -9.82 -12.27 -6.79
N GLY A 97 -9.48 -13.56 -6.91
CA GLY A 97 -8.28 -14.03 -7.60
C GLY A 97 -7.03 -14.15 -6.75
N ILE A 98 -7.12 -14.00 -5.44
CA ILE A 98 -5.97 -14.17 -4.53
C ILE A 98 -5.56 -15.64 -4.45
N ARG A 99 -4.29 -15.95 -4.73
CA ARG A 99 -3.73 -17.28 -4.50
C ARG A 99 -3.34 -17.40 -3.02
N LEU A 100 -4.27 -17.90 -2.19
CA LEU A 100 -4.13 -17.95 -0.74
C LEU A 100 -2.88 -18.67 -0.25
N ALA A 101 -2.41 -19.69 -0.98
CA ALA A 101 -1.15 -20.39 -0.67
C ALA A 101 0.11 -19.49 -0.72
N ARG A 102 -0.02 -18.26 -1.24
CA ARG A 102 1.04 -17.26 -1.32
C ARG A 102 0.81 -16.05 -0.44
N VAL A 103 -0.19 -16.11 0.43
CA VAL A 103 -0.50 -15.04 1.37
C VAL A 103 -0.29 -15.51 2.79
N LEU A 104 0.57 -14.82 3.52
CA LEU A 104 0.65 -14.94 4.97
C LEU A 104 -0.37 -14.00 5.60
N TRP A 105 -1.43 -14.54 6.18
CA TRP A 105 -2.44 -13.79 6.89
C TRP A 105 -2.11 -13.74 8.38
N VAL A 106 -1.83 -12.54 8.87
CA VAL A 106 -1.47 -12.26 10.27
C VAL A 106 -2.59 -11.47 10.92
N ARG A 107 -3.05 -11.94 12.07
CA ARG A 107 -4.16 -11.35 12.85
C ARG A 107 -3.65 -10.90 14.21
N PRO A 108 -3.13 -9.69 14.31
CA PRO A 108 -2.66 -9.13 15.58
C PRO A 108 -3.84 -8.77 16.50
N HIS A 109 -3.63 -8.79 17.80
CA HIS A 109 -4.66 -8.42 18.77
C HIS A 109 -4.86 -6.91 18.89
N ASP A 110 -3.83 -6.13 18.62
CA ASP A 110 -3.88 -4.67 18.68
C ASP A 110 -2.96 -4.01 17.63
N GLU A 111 -3.03 -2.69 17.55
CA GLU A 111 -2.25 -1.90 16.60
C GLU A 111 -0.74 -1.94 16.91
N ARG A 112 -0.34 -2.08 18.16
CA ARG A 112 1.06 -2.21 18.57
C ARG A 112 1.66 -3.53 18.06
N GLU A 113 0.93 -4.61 18.24
CA GLU A 113 1.33 -5.91 17.73
C GLU A 113 1.35 -5.92 16.20
N ALA A 114 0.39 -5.25 15.55
CA ALA A 114 0.38 -5.11 14.10
C ALA A 114 1.62 -4.44 13.54
N LEU A 115 2.07 -3.33 14.16
CA LEU A 115 3.30 -2.66 13.76
C LEU A 115 4.53 -3.54 13.97
N ARG A 116 4.57 -4.29 15.09
CA ARG A 116 5.65 -5.24 15.37
C ARG A 116 5.66 -6.39 14.36
N CYS A 117 4.50 -6.93 14.01
CA CYS A 117 4.37 -7.94 12.95
C CYS A 117 4.91 -7.41 11.62
N CYS A 118 4.59 -6.17 11.25
CA CYS A 118 5.14 -5.54 10.06
C CYS A 118 6.67 -5.43 10.10
N GLU A 119 7.26 -5.04 11.23
CA GLU A 119 8.72 -4.98 11.39
C GLU A 119 9.37 -6.37 11.15
N ILE A 120 8.77 -7.42 11.70
CA ILE A 120 9.24 -8.81 11.52
C ILE A 120 9.12 -9.23 10.04
N LEU A 121 7.95 -8.97 9.44
CA LEU A 121 7.67 -9.34 8.05
C LEU A 121 8.60 -8.63 7.06
N LEU A 122 8.88 -7.35 7.28
CA LEU A 122 9.82 -6.58 6.46
C LEU A 122 11.27 -7.08 6.60
N GLY A 123 11.60 -7.76 7.71
CA GLY A 123 12.88 -8.43 7.89
C GLY A 123 13.00 -9.79 7.16
N THR A 124 11.92 -10.28 6.52
CA THR A 124 11.95 -11.54 5.77
C THR A 124 12.23 -11.29 4.30
N GLU A 125 13.25 -11.94 3.75
CA GLU A 125 13.75 -11.70 2.38
C GLU A 125 12.85 -12.24 1.26
N ARG A 126 11.63 -12.73 1.55
CA ARG A 126 10.80 -13.47 0.58
C ARG A 126 9.47 -12.80 0.23
N LEU A 127 9.19 -11.64 0.81
CA LEU A 127 7.95 -10.93 0.57
C LEU A 127 8.11 -9.84 -0.49
N ALA A 128 7.17 -9.76 -1.43
CA ALA A 128 7.09 -8.66 -2.38
C ALA A 128 6.18 -7.53 -1.89
N LEU A 129 5.17 -7.90 -1.08
CA LEU A 129 4.14 -6.99 -0.59
C LEU A 129 3.81 -7.31 0.86
N VAL A 130 3.72 -6.28 1.69
CA VAL A 130 3.08 -6.31 3.01
C VAL A 130 1.94 -5.30 2.99
N VAL A 131 0.72 -5.74 3.24
CA VAL A 131 -0.45 -4.89 3.45
C VAL A 131 -0.71 -4.82 4.94
N LEU A 132 -0.64 -3.61 5.51
CA LEU A 132 -1.04 -3.33 6.88
C LEU A 132 -2.42 -2.68 6.86
N ASP A 133 -3.45 -3.43 7.23
CA ASP A 133 -4.82 -2.93 7.32
C ASP A 133 -5.17 -2.53 8.75
N LEU A 134 -5.12 -1.22 9.02
CA LEU A 134 -5.57 -0.62 10.27
C LEU A 134 -7.07 -0.28 10.25
N ALA A 135 -7.76 -0.58 9.15
CA ALA A 135 -9.21 -0.42 8.97
C ALA A 135 -9.76 0.96 9.34
N ASP A 136 -10.12 1.14 10.61
CA ASP A 136 -10.78 2.34 11.09
C ASP A 136 -9.79 3.48 11.44
N GLY A 137 -8.48 3.23 11.26
CA GLY A 137 -7.42 4.16 11.63
C GLY A 137 -7.00 4.01 13.10
N LEU A 138 -6.23 4.96 13.57
CA LEU A 138 -5.77 5.05 14.95
C LEU A 138 -6.50 6.18 15.67
N SER A 139 -6.75 6.02 16.96
CA SER A 139 -7.14 7.16 17.78
C SER A 139 -6.06 8.24 17.76
N PRO A 140 -6.35 9.52 18.02
CA PRO A 140 -5.33 10.58 18.04
C PRO A 140 -4.17 10.27 18.98
N ILE A 141 -4.46 9.66 20.14
CA ILE A 141 -3.44 9.23 21.10
C ILE A 141 -2.57 8.11 20.54
N ALA A 142 -3.17 7.10 19.92
CA ALA A 142 -2.45 6.01 19.28
C ALA A 142 -1.63 6.50 18.08
N ALA A 143 -2.16 7.41 17.27
CA ALA A 143 -1.46 8.00 16.14
C ALA A 143 -0.20 8.75 16.59
N ALA A 144 -0.29 9.56 17.65
CA ALA A 144 0.84 10.24 18.24
C ALA A 144 1.88 9.24 18.81
N ARG A 145 1.40 8.22 19.53
CA ARG A 145 2.25 7.18 20.14
C ARG A 145 3.04 6.39 19.10
N PHE A 146 2.44 6.08 17.97
CA PHE A 146 3.05 5.27 16.92
C PHE A 146 3.73 6.09 15.81
N SER A 147 3.81 7.40 15.95
CA SER A 147 4.41 8.29 14.94
C SER A 147 5.86 7.91 14.59
N SER A 148 6.65 7.42 15.55
CA SER A 148 8.02 6.97 15.34
C SER A 148 8.15 5.61 14.64
N ALA A 149 7.06 4.87 14.45
CA ALA A 149 7.08 3.60 13.73
C ALA A 149 7.22 3.83 12.21
N TRP A 150 6.60 4.87 11.67
CA TRP A 150 6.56 5.10 10.23
C TRP A 150 7.93 5.28 9.57
N PRO A 151 8.87 6.10 10.12
CA PRO A 151 10.22 6.18 9.55
C PRO A 151 10.96 4.85 9.58
N ARG A 152 10.81 4.06 10.66
CA ARG A 152 11.45 2.74 10.76
C ARG A 152 10.91 1.77 9.73
N LEU A 153 9.58 1.65 9.62
CA LEU A 153 8.91 0.78 8.63
C LEU A 153 9.26 1.20 7.20
N ALA A 154 9.29 2.51 6.91
CA ALA A 154 9.68 3.01 5.59
C ALA A 154 11.14 2.67 5.26
N HIS A 155 12.05 2.75 6.25
CA HIS A 155 13.45 2.38 6.08
C HIS A 155 13.62 0.87 5.86
N GLN A 156 12.93 0.04 6.66
CA GLN A 156 12.98 -1.42 6.52
C GLN A 156 12.39 -1.87 5.17
N ALA A 157 11.27 -1.29 4.76
CA ALA A 157 10.69 -1.56 3.44
C ALA A 157 11.68 -1.27 2.31
N ALA A 158 12.44 -0.17 2.43
CA ALA A 158 13.47 0.19 1.46
C ALA A 158 14.67 -0.77 1.48
N ALA A 159 15.13 -1.15 2.66
CA ALA A 159 16.27 -2.07 2.82
C ALA A 159 15.95 -3.47 2.28
N ALA A 160 14.74 -3.97 2.53
CA ALA A 160 14.28 -5.28 2.09
C ALA A 160 13.73 -5.30 0.65
N ASN A 161 13.59 -4.15 0.00
CA ASN A 161 12.90 -3.97 -1.29
C ASN A 161 11.45 -4.52 -1.29
N VAL A 162 10.76 -4.43 -0.14
CA VAL A 162 9.38 -4.87 0.03
C VAL A 162 8.44 -3.69 -0.12
N THR A 163 7.38 -3.84 -0.90
CA THR A 163 6.32 -2.82 -0.97
C THR A 163 5.46 -2.89 0.29
N LEU A 164 5.46 -1.83 1.10
CA LEU A 164 4.58 -1.72 2.25
C LEU A 164 3.40 -0.82 1.93
N VAL A 165 2.18 -1.34 2.05
CA VAL A 165 0.95 -0.58 1.83
C VAL A 165 0.17 -0.48 3.12
N LEU A 166 0.11 0.73 3.66
CA LEU A 166 -0.72 1.07 4.82
C LEU A 166 -2.14 1.42 4.36
N ILE A 167 -3.11 0.77 4.93
CA ILE A 167 -4.54 1.04 4.71
C ILE A 167 -5.14 1.59 5.99
N SER A 168 -5.76 2.78 5.91
CA SER A 168 -6.31 3.47 7.07
C SER A 168 -7.51 4.35 6.69
N ARG A 169 -8.20 4.87 7.68
CA ARG A 169 -9.27 5.85 7.48
C ARG A 169 -8.71 7.23 7.14
N GLU A 170 -7.60 7.58 7.78
CA GLU A 170 -6.97 8.89 7.73
C GLU A 170 -5.48 8.75 7.45
N ARG A 171 -4.83 9.85 7.10
CA ARG A 171 -3.39 9.87 6.88
C ARG A 171 -2.64 9.69 8.20
N LEU A 172 -1.75 8.70 8.25
CA LEU A 172 -0.97 8.35 9.44
C LEU A 172 0.53 8.47 9.21
N ALA A 173 1.02 8.07 8.03
CA ALA A 173 2.45 8.00 7.75
C ALA A 173 3.08 9.34 7.37
N GLY A 174 2.29 10.38 7.18
CA GLY A 174 2.77 11.75 6.94
C GLY A 174 3.75 11.87 5.77
N SER A 175 4.96 12.38 6.06
CA SER A 175 6.02 12.55 5.06
C SER A 175 6.78 11.27 4.73
N PHE A 176 6.61 10.19 5.48
CA PHE A 176 7.35 8.94 5.29
C PHE A 176 6.75 8.08 4.17
N ALA A 177 5.47 8.25 3.84
CA ALA A 177 4.88 7.61 2.67
C ALA A 177 5.44 8.22 1.38
N ALA A 178 5.94 7.37 0.48
CA ALA A 178 6.40 7.77 -0.85
C ALA A 178 5.24 8.05 -1.80
N LEU A 179 4.12 7.34 -1.60
CA LEU A 179 2.88 7.49 -2.33
C LEU A 179 1.73 7.62 -1.34
N CYS A 180 0.85 8.60 -1.51
CA CYS A 180 -0.39 8.75 -0.75
C CYS A 180 -1.58 8.79 -1.71
N LEU A 181 -2.49 7.84 -1.55
CA LEU A 181 -3.73 7.74 -2.30
C LEU A 181 -4.93 8.02 -1.39
N ALA A 182 -5.73 9.00 -1.74
CA ALA A 182 -7.05 9.19 -1.15
C ALA A 182 -8.09 8.40 -1.94
N LEU A 183 -8.79 7.49 -1.29
CA LEU A 183 -9.94 6.82 -1.87
C LEU A 183 -11.23 7.53 -1.42
N ARG A 184 -12.01 7.95 -2.39
CA ARG A 184 -13.30 8.55 -2.13
C ARG A 184 -14.41 7.56 -2.44
N GLY A 185 -15.42 7.55 -1.60
CA GLY A 185 -16.60 6.69 -1.74
C GLY A 185 -17.18 6.82 -3.13
N GLY A 186 -17.49 5.69 -3.69
CA GLY A 186 -18.11 5.58 -4.99
C GLY A 186 -19.61 5.30 -4.87
N HIS A 187 -20.20 5.11 -6.02
CA HIS A 187 -21.59 4.67 -6.14
C HIS A 187 -21.65 3.17 -6.45
N ALA A 188 -22.70 2.52 -5.96
CA ALA A 188 -22.97 1.13 -6.25
C ALA A 188 -23.32 0.96 -7.73
N LEU A 189 -22.75 -0.06 -8.36
CA LEU A 189 -23.02 -0.43 -9.74
C LEU A 189 -24.11 -1.50 -9.77
N TRP A 190 -25.19 -1.18 -10.47
CA TRP A 190 -26.34 -2.04 -10.68
C TRP A 190 -26.57 -2.21 -12.17
N PRO A 191 -25.85 -3.12 -12.85
CA PRO A 191 -26.08 -3.37 -14.26
C PRO A 191 -27.50 -3.86 -14.46
N ARG A 192 -28.18 -3.29 -15.45
CA ARG A 192 -29.54 -3.70 -15.85
C ARG A 192 -29.45 -4.90 -16.79
N HIS A 193 -30.14 -5.95 -16.43
CA HIS A 193 -30.39 -7.10 -17.30
C HIS A 193 -31.81 -7.06 -17.80
N ALA A 194 -32.02 -7.41 -19.07
CA ALA A 194 -33.35 -7.33 -19.72
C ALA A 194 -34.41 -8.25 -19.08
N LEU A 195 -33.97 -9.32 -18.39
CA LEU A 195 -34.83 -10.39 -17.90
C LEU A 195 -34.85 -10.59 -16.39
N CYS A 196 -34.07 -9.79 -15.62
CA CYS A 196 -34.04 -9.93 -14.18
C CYS A 196 -33.82 -8.58 -13.48
N ALA A 197 -34.12 -8.54 -12.19
CA ALA A 197 -33.83 -7.36 -11.36
C ALA A 197 -32.33 -7.02 -11.40
N PRO A 198 -31.97 -5.71 -11.29
CA PRO A 198 -30.57 -5.31 -11.22
C PRO A 198 -29.85 -6.01 -10.06
N LEU A 199 -28.72 -6.63 -10.36
CA LEU A 199 -27.87 -7.26 -9.35
C LEU A 199 -26.71 -6.34 -9.00
N PHE A 200 -26.32 -6.36 -7.74
CA PHE A 200 -25.14 -5.61 -7.29
C PHE A 200 -23.88 -6.17 -7.95
N ALA A 201 -23.20 -5.35 -8.73
CA ALA A 201 -21.96 -5.74 -9.43
C ALA A 201 -20.70 -5.21 -8.77
N GLY A 202 -20.83 -4.26 -7.85
CA GLY A 202 -19.68 -3.69 -7.15
C GLY A 202 -19.84 -2.21 -6.84
N ILE A 203 -18.74 -1.61 -6.43
CA ILE A 203 -18.65 -0.18 -6.12
C ILE A 203 -17.61 0.47 -7.04
N ALA A 204 -18.00 1.50 -7.77
CA ALA A 204 -17.05 2.37 -8.45
C ALA A 204 -16.52 3.39 -7.46
N SER A 205 -15.22 3.40 -7.24
CA SER A 205 -14.53 4.33 -6.35
C SER A 205 -13.60 5.23 -7.13
N ARG A 206 -13.23 6.35 -6.57
CA ARG A 206 -12.25 7.28 -7.15
C ARG A 206 -10.99 7.30 -6.31
N ALA A 207 -9.84 7.02 -6.93
CA ALA A 207 -8.53 7.17 -6.32
C ALA A 207 -7.92 8.51 -6.76
N GLU A 208 -7.46 9.29 -5.82
CA GLU A 208 -6.76 10.56 -6.04
C GLU A 208 -5.34 10.46 -5.47
N VAL A 209 -4.33 10.75 -6.29
CA VAL A 209 -2.95 10.87 -5.84
C VAL A 209 -2.79 12.18 -5.10
N VAL A 210 -2.65 12.12 -3.79
CA VAL A 210 -2.45 13.30 -2.93
C VAL A 210 -0.98 13.66 -2.87
N ARG A 211 -0.10 12.65 -2.93
CA ARG A 211 1.34 12.82 -2.87
C ARG A 211 2.05 11.68 -3.59
N ALA A 212 3.11 12.05 -4.33
CA ALA A 212 4.10 11.09 -4.82
C ALA A 212 5.49 11.75 -4.75
N ARG A 213 6.49 11.04 -4.22
CA ARG A 213 7.87 11.57 -4.12
C ARG A 213 8.62 11.57 -5.45
N GLU A 214 8.22 10.73 -6.39
CA GLU A 214 8.86 10.57 -7.68
C GLU A 214 8.06 11.30 -8.76
N GLY A 215 8.58 12.45 -9.17
CA GLY A 215 8.04 13.27 -10.28
C GLY A 215 6.77 14.03 -9.91
N THR A 216 6.49 15.06 -10.68
CA THR A 216 5.33 15.94 -10.53
C THR A 216 4.04 15.20 -10.89
N LEU A 217 3.57 14.32 -10.00
CA LEU A 217 2.23 13.76 -10.08
C LEU A 217 1.26 14.76 -9.41
N THR A 218 1.00 15.86 -10.08
CA THR A 218 -0.04 16.80 -9.69
C THR A 218 -1.41 16.09 -9.84
N ARG A 219 -2.14 15.98 -8.74
CA ARG A 219 -3.58 15.65 -8.63
C ARG A 219 -4.13 14.81 -9.79
N ARG A 220 -3.66 13.56 -9.94
CA ARG A 220 -4.21 12.62 -10.92
C ARG A 220 -5.26 11.74 -10.25
N GLN A 221 -6.33 11.46 -10.98
CA GLN A 221 -7.44 10.65 -10.50
C GLN A 221 -7.59 9.42 -11.39
N ALA A 222 -7.93 8.29 -10.74
CA ALA A 222 -8.32 7.06 -11.42
C ALA A 222 -9.71 6.62 -10.94
N ALA A 223 -10.52 6.13 -11.84
CA ALA A 223 -11.73 5.40 -11.49
C ALA A 223 -11.37 3.95 -11.19
N LEU A 224 -11.82 3.44 -10.06
CA LEU A 224 -11.70 2.04 -9.68
C LEU A 224 -13.08 1.39 -9.91
N SER A 225 -13.16 0.55 -10.93
CA SER A 225 -14.32 -0.30 -11.20
C SER A 225 -14.10 -1.68 -10.57
N PRO A 226 -15.15 -2.45 -10.30
CA PRO A 226 -15.04 -3.80 -9.78
C PRO A 226 -14.18 -4.71 -10.65
#